data_c74078a710bc0edccd1f87a03828c4f1
#
_entry.id   c74078a710bc0edccd1f87a03828c4f1
#
_cell.length_a   1.000
_cell.length_b   1.000
_cell.length_c   1.000
_cell.angle_alpha   90.00
_cell.angle_beta   90.00
_cell.angle_gamma   90.00
#
_symmetry.space_group_name_H-M   'P 1'
#
loop_
_entity.id
_entity.type
_entity.pdbx_description
1 polymer ?
#
loop_
_entity_poly.entity_id
_entity_poly.type
_entity_poly.pdbx_seq_one_letter_code
_entity_poly.pdbx_strand_id
1 'polypeptide(L)'
;MGSEMCIRDRYTGLNILNTEDRNISTAEDPAEINLEGINQVNVNNKVGLDFASALRAFLRQDPDIIMVGEIRDLETAEIAIKAAQTGHMVLSTLHTNDAPQTLARLVNMGVPPFNIASAVTLIIAQRLARRLCENCKTPEEIPRAALEEEGFTDEQIKEGFTLYKAVGCDQCSDGYKGRVGIYQVMKLSEDMGQIIMNNGNALDLAHQAQKEGVKDLRQSGLLKVVQGVTSLEEVNRVTKD
;
A
#
# COMPACT_ATOMS: atom_id res chain seq x y z
N MET A 1 10.24 -3.01 9.62
CA MET A 1 10.93 -1.92 8.90
C MET A 1 10.19 -1.38 7.67
N GLY A 2 9.12 -1.98 7.18
CA GLY A 2 8.29 -1.45 6.08
C GLY A 2 7.29 -0.35 6.46
N SER A 3 7.08 -0.10 7.76
CA SER A 3 5.97 0.74 8.24
C SER A 3 6.17 2.26 8.14
N GLU A 4 7.40 2.77 8.29
CA GLU A 4 7.64 4.21 8.41
C GLU A 4 7.28 5.07 7.18
N MET A 5 7.45 4.54 5.96
CA MET A 5 7.07 5.31 4.77
C MET A 5 5.56 5.22 4.51
N CYS A 6 4.93 4.06 4.76
CA CYS A 6 3.48 3.94 4.76
C CYS A 6 2.83 4.87 5.79
N ILE A 7 3.45 5.05 6.96
CA ILE A 7 3.04 6.02 7.98
C ILE A 7 3.10 7.42 7.39
N ARG A 8 4.23 7.86 6.85
CA ARG A 8 4.37 9.21 6.27
C ARG A 8 3.38 9.47 5.14
N ASP A 9 3.15 8.48 4.27
CA ASP A 9 2.20 8.62 3.15
C ASP A 9 0.78 8.83 3.67
N ARG A 10 0.36 8.09 4.72
CA ARG A 10 -0.94 8.28 5.38
C ARG A 10 -1.07 9.67 6.00
N TYR A 11 -0.07 10.08 6.78
CA TYR A 11 -0.07 11.41 7.40
C TYR A 11 -0.03 12.54 6.36
N THR A 12 0.69 12.35 5.24
CA THR A 12 0.65 13.29 4.12
C THR A 12 -0.76 13.35 3.52
N GLY A 13 -1.41 12.22 3.32
CA GLY A 13 -2.79 12.16 2.86
C GLY A 13 -3.76 12.86 3.82
N LEU A 14 -3.65 12.59 5.11
CA LEU A 14 -4.46 13.25 6.14
C LEU A 14 -4.23 14.77 6.14
N ASN A 15 -2.98 15.21 6.05
CA ASN A 15 -2.66 16.64 6.04
C ASN A 15 -3.21 17.36 4.80
N ILE A 16 -3.22 16.71 3.63
CA ILE A 16 -3.84 17.24 2.41
C ILE A 16 -5.37 17.35 2.55
N LEU A 17 -5.98 16.39 3.24
CA LEU A 17 -7.43 16.32 3.46
C LEU A 17 -7.90 17.21 4.61
N ASN A 18 -6.98 17.66 5.48
CA ASN A 18 -7.26 18.43 6.69
C ASN A 18 -7.54 19.89 6.34
N THR A 19 -8.80 20.19 6.05
CA THR A 19 -9.33 21.51 5.80
C THR A 19 -10.29 21.92 6.92
N GLU A 20 -10.53 23.21 7.13
CA GLU A 20 -11.34 23.73 8.26
C GLU A 20 -12.79 23.20 8.26
N ASP A 21 -13.30 22.80 7.11
CA ASP A 21 -14.64 22.27 6.90
C ASP A 21 -14.77 20.76 7.07
N ARG A 22 -13.67 20.06 7.47
CA ARG A 22 -13.66 18.60 7.62
C ARG A 22 -13.34 18.15 9.02
N ASN A 23 -14.20 17.28 9.54
CA ASN A 23 -14.01 16.61 10.81
C ASN A 23 -13.25 15.28 10.58
N ILE A 24 -11.98 15.23 10.96
CA ILE A 24 -11.11 14.05 10.81
C ILE A 24 -10.85 13.44 12.17
N SER A 25 -11.10 12.13 12.29
CA SER A 25 -10.82 11.36 13.50
C SER A 25 -9.93 10.15 13.19
N THR A 26 -8.91 9.92 14.02
CA THR A 26 -8.00 8.78 13.87
C THR A 26 -7.92 7.94 15.14
N ALA A 27 -7.89 6.62 14.97
CA ALA A 27 -7.57 5.66 16.05
C ALA A 27 -6.24 4.97 15.72
N GLU A 28 -5.25 5.08 16.58
CA GLU A 28 -3.86 4.69 16.30
C GLU A 28 -3.22 3.94 17.48
N ASP A 29 -2.17 3.15 17.23
CA ASP A 29 -1.46 2.34 18.25
C ASP A 29 0.09 2.41 18.08
N PRO A 30 0.73 3.51 18.53
CA PRO A 30 0.19 4.83 18.86
C PRO A 30 0.13 5.80 17.66
N ALA A 31 -0.32 7.04 17.87
CA ALA A 31 -0.14 8.13 16.91
C ALA A 31 1.34 8.47 16.80
N GLU A 32 1.88 8.40 15.58
CA GLU A 32 3.32 8.62 15.33
C GLU A 32 3.67 10.10 15.13
N ILE A 33 2.76 10.88 14.59
CA ILE A 33 2.91 12.30 14.33
C ILE A 33 1.64 13.01 14.76
N ASN A 34 1.76 14.02 15.60
CA ASN A 34 0.62 14.84 15.98
C ASN A 34 0.30 15.83 14.85
N LEU A 35 -0.94 15.83 14.39
CA LEU A 35 -1.46 16.75 13.39
C LEU A 35 -2.47 17.70 14.02
N GLU A 36 -2.22 19.00 13.87
CA GLU A 36 -3.16 20.01 14.31
C GLU A 36 -4.46 19.94 13.50
N GLY A 37 -5.61 20.13 14.14
CA GLY A 37 -6.93 20.06 13.48
C GLY A 37 -7.50 18.64 13.29
N ILE A 38 -6.78 17.58 13.74
CA ILE A 38 -7.23 16.19 13.66
C ILE A 38 -7.46 15.63 15.08
N ASN A 39 -8.57 14.95 15.26
CA ASN A 39 -8.91 14.26 16.51
C ASN A 39 -8.19 12.91 16.55
N GLN A 40 -6.98 12.88 17.13
CA GLN A 40 -6.16 11.66 17.18
C GLN A 40 -6.34 10.94 18.53
N VAL A 41 -6.76 9.67 18.47
CA VAL A 41 -6.96 8.82 19.64
C VAL A 41 -5.94 7.69 19.65
N ASN A 42 -5.16 7.60 20.72
CA ASN A 42 -4.32 6.44 20.98
C ASN A 42 -5.16 5.32 21.60
N VAL A 43 -5.23 4.17 20.97
CA VAL A 43 -5.89 2.99 21.53
C VAL A 43 -5.12 2.47 22.75
N ASN A 44 -5.85 1.93 23.71
CA ASN A 44 -5.28 1.34 24.92
C ASN A 44 -6.13 0.15 25.37
N ASN A 45 -5.76 -1.03 24.92
CA ASN A 45 -6.47 -2.27 25.20
C ASN A 45 -6.55 -2.59 26.71
N LYS A 46 -5.62 -2.08 27.53
CA LYS A 46 -5.62 -2.32 28.98
C LYS A 46 -6.81 -1.69 29.70
N VAL A 47 -7.36 -0.63 29.12
CA VAL A 47 -8.53 0.09 29.67
C VAL A 47 -9.78 -0.13 28.80
N GLY A 48 -9.74 -1.05 27.84
CA GLY A 48 -10.89 -1.36 26.98
C GLY A 48 -11.10 -0.37 25.83
N LEU A 49 -10.14 0.51 25.56
CA LEU A 49 -10.19 1.41 24.41
C LEU A 49 -9.43 0.76 23.23
N ASP A 50 -10.11 -0.09 22.48
CA ASP A 50 -9.62 -0.71 21.26
C ASP A 50 -10.07 0.04 19.99
N PHE A 51 -9.66 -0.44 18.80
CA PHE A 51 -10.04 0.16 17.52
C PHE A 51 -11.56 0.16 17.30
N ALA A 52 -12.24 -0.92 17.63
CA ALA A 52 -13.68 -1.05 17.45
C ALA A 52 -14.46 -0.06 18.35
N SER A 53 -14.05 0.09 19.61
CA SER A 53 -14.64 1.03 20.56
C SER A 53 -14.43 2.49 20.13
N ALA A 54 -13.22 2.82 19.66
CA ALA A 54 -12.91 4.15 19.14
C ALA A 54 -13.76 4.48 17.90
N LEU A 55 -13.84 3.57 16.93
CA LEU A 55 -14.69 3.73 15.73
C LEU A 55 -16.16 3.96 16.07
N ARG A 56 -16.74 3.18 17.00
CA ARG A 56 -18.12 3.38 17.45
C ARG A 56 -18.35 4.77 18.08
N ALA A 57 -17.32 5.29 18.77
CA ALA A 57 -17.40 6.64 19.32
C ALA A 57 -17.33 7.70 18.22
N PHE A 58 -16.45 7.53 17.23
CA PHE A 58 -16.33 8.47 16.10
C PHE A 58 -17.63 8.60 15.30
N LEU A 59 -18.30 7.50 15.01
CA LEU A 59 -19.58 7.50 14.28
C LEU A 59 -20.69 8.31 14.96
N ARG A 60 -20.52 8.72 16.21
CA ARG A 60 -21.45 9.62 16.94
C ARG A 60 -20.96 11.07 17.01
N GLN A 61 -19.84 11.37 16.38
CA GLN A 61 -19.21 12.70 16.39
C GLN A 61 -19.25 13.37 15.01
N ASP A 62 -20.04 12.82 14.09
CA ASP A 62 -20.22 13.32 12.72
C ASP A 62 -18.89 13.54 11.97
N PRO A 63 -18.06 12.52 11.83
CA PRO A 63 -16.78 12.63 11.14
C PRO A 63 -16.97 12.58 9.63
N ASP A 64 -16.20 13.37 8.87
CA ASP A 64 -16.11 13.22 7.41
C ASP A 64 -15.12 12.13 7.02
N ILE A 65 -14.00 12.07 7.76
CA ILE A 65 -12.89 11.16 7.49
C ILE A 65 -12.50 10.41 8.76
N ILE A 66 -12.40 9.10 8.66
CA ILE A 66 -11.96 8.22 9.74
C ILE A 66 -10.69 7.49 9.29
N MET A 67 -9.62 7.54 10.07
CA MET A 67 -8.46 6.69 9.89
C MET A 67 -8.38 5.67 11.02
N VAL A 68 -8.34 4.39 10.65
CA VAL A 68 -8.07 3.27 11.55
C VAL A 68 -6.64 2.82 11.32
N GLY A 69 -5.80 2.87 12.32
CA GLY A 69 -4.38 2.52 12.21
C GLY A 69 -4.17 1.20 11.50
N GLU A 70 -4.95 0.19 11.89
CA GLU A 70 -4.99 -1.12 11.21
C GLU A 70 -6.29 -1.88 11.53
N ILE A 71 -6.63 -2.81 10.64
CA ILE A 71 -7.73 -3.78 10.83
C ILE A 71 -7.12 -5.15 11.07
N ARG A 72 -7.33 -5.70 12.28
CA ARG A 72 -6.81 -7.02 12.70
C ARG A 72 -7.90 -8.06 12.86
N ASP A 73 -9.14 -7.65 13.07
CA ASP A 73 -10.27 -8.48 13.46
C ASP A 73 -11.55 -8.13 12.69
N LEU A 74 -12.49 -9.05 12.70
CA LEU A 74 -13.76 -8.92 12.00
C LEU A 74 -14.59 -7.74 12.52
N GLU A 75 -14.61 -7.53 13.83
CA GLU A 75 -15.44 -6.48 14.45
C GLU A 75 -15.01 -5.09 13.97
N THR A 76 -13.70 -4.81 13.99
CA THR A 76 -13.14 -3.57 13.46
C THR A 76 -13.42 -3.40 11.97
N ALA A 77 -13.27 -4.50 11.18
CA ALA A 77 -13.55 -4.49 9.75
C ALA A 77 -15.02 -4.15 9.44
N GLU A 78 -15.97 -4.78 10.14
CA GLU A 78 -17.40 -4.53 9.94
C GLU A 78 -17.80 -3.09 10.26
N ILE A 79 -17.26 -2.51 11.34
CA ILE A 79 -17.57 -1.12 11.71
C ILE A 79 -16.99 -0.16 10.67
N ALA A 80 -15.73 -0.38 10.23
CA ALA A 80 -15.06 0.42 9.21
C ALA A 80 -15.81 0.39 7.87
N ILE A 81 -16.23 -0.80 7.43
CA ILE A 81 -17.02 -1.01 6.20
C ILE A 81 -18.38 -0.32 6.32
N LYS A 82 -19.07 -0.48 7.44
CA LYS A 82 -20.36 0.19 7.68
C LYS A 82 -20.22 1.70 7.66
N ALA A 83 -19.17 2.25 8.24
CA ALA A 83 -18.85 3.67 8.14
C ALA A 83 -18.70 4.12 6.68
N ALA A 84 -17.92 3.37 5.87
CA ALA A 84 -17.74 3.66 4.46
C ALA A 84 -19.05 3.59 3.67
N GLN A 85 -19.91 2.60 3.93
CA GLN A 85 -21.23 2.46 3.29
C GLN A 85 -22.20 3.59 3.67
N THR A 86 -22.00 4.26 4.81
CA THR A 86 -22.84 5.39 5.26
C THR A 86 -22.27 6.76 4.87
N GLY A 87 -21.26 6.81 4.02
CA GLY A 87 -20.77 8.04 3.38
C GLY A 87 -19.48 8.61 3.95
N HIS A 88 -18.88 7.99 4.98
CA HIS A 88 -17.63 8.45 5.55
C HIS A 88 -16.45 7.97 4.68
N MET A 89 -15.43 8.80 4.52
CA MET A 89 -14.16 8.33 3.95
C MET A 89 -13.36 7.58 5.02
N VAL A 90 -13.11 6.28 4.78
CA VAL A 90 -12.39 5.43 5.73
C VAL A 90 -11.03 5.05 5.17
N LEU A 91 -9.98 5.33 5.93
CA LEU A 91 -8.60 4.96 5.64
C LEU A 91 -8.14 3.93 6.66
N SER A 92 -7.50 2.85 6.21
CA SER A 92 -6.94 1.85 7.12
C SER A 92 -5.77 1.10 6.50
N THR A 93 -5.12 0.24 7.30
CA THR A 93 -4.11 -0.70 6.81
C THR A 93 -4.48 -2.14 7.15
N LEU A 94 -4.02 -3.05 6.29
CA LEU A 94 -4.02 -4.49 6.53
C LEU A 94 -2.62 -5.03 6.22
N HIS A 95 -2.20 -6.05 6.96
CA HIS A 95 -0.92 -6.72 6.72
C HIS A 95 -1.11 -7.79 5.64
N THR A 96 -0.75 -7.47 4.41
CA THR A 96 -0.82 -8.34 3.23
C THR A 96 0.37 -8.12 2.32
N ASN A 97 0.67 -9.06 1.43
CA ASN A 97 1.82 -8.97 0.54
C ASN A 97 1.55 -8.07 -0.67
N ASP A 98 0.32 -8.07 -1.19
CA ASP A 98 -0.10 -7.30 -2.37
C ASP A 98 -1.57 -6.85 -2.25
N ALA A 99 -2.03 -6.09 -3.23
CA ALA A 99 -3.39 -5.55 -3.22
C ALA A 99 -4.49 -6.62 -3.40
N PRO A 100 -4.38 -7.62 -4.31
CA PRO A 100 -5.36 -8.70 -4.40
C PRO A 100 -5.52 -9.52 -3.12
N GLN A 101 -4.40 -9.82 -2.43
CA GLN A 101 -4.44 -10.56 -1.16
C GLN A 101 -5.16 -9.79 -0.05
N THR A 102 -5.21 -8.45 -0.13
CA THR A 102 -5.95 -7.62 0.84
C THR A 102 -7.44 -7.95 0.81
N LEU A 103 -8.02 -8.12 -0.38
CA LEU A 103 -9.43 -8.50 -0.54
C LEU A 103 -9.68 -9.91 -0.02
N ALA A 104 -8.84 -10.87 -0.37
CA ALA A 104 -8.91 -12.22 0.14
C ALA A 104 -8.77 -12.26 1.69
N ARG A 105 -7.93 -11.41 2.27
CA ARG A 105 -7.76 -11.28 3.72
C ARG A 105 -9.04 -10.83 4.40
N LEU A 106 -9.74 -9.83 3.86
CA LEU A 106 -11.03 -9.38 4.39
C LEU A 106 -12.09 -10.49 4.34
N VAL A 107 -12.17 -11.23 3.23
CA VAL A 107 -13.06 -12.41 3.11
C VAL A 107 -12.71 -13.46 4.16
N ASN A 108 -11.42 -13.79 4.32
CA ASN A 108 -10.95 -14.78 5.30
C ASN A 108 -11.20 -14.36 6.76
N MET A 109 -11.27 -13.06 7.03
CA MET A 109 -11.66 -12.52 8.34
C MET A 109 -13.15 -12.68 8.61
N GLY A 110 -13.95 -13.06 7.61
CA GLY A 110 -15.40 -13.27 7.72
C GLY A 110 -16.24 -12.09 7.20
N VAL A 111 -15.64 -11.08 6.60
CA VAL A 111 -16.39 -9.96 6.00
C VAL A 111 -17.18 -10.49 4.79
N PRO A 112 -18.51 -10.27 4.73
CA PRO A 112 -19.31 -10.69 3.58
C PRO A 112 -18.81 -10.08 2.26
N PRO A 113 -18.67 -10.87 1.18
CA PRO A 113 -18.17 -10.40 -0.12
C PRO A 113 -18.87 -9.14 -0.64
N PHE A 114 -20.18 -9.07 -0.48
CA PHE A 114 -20.97 -7.93 -0.93
C PHE A 114 -20.60 -6.63 -0.19
N ASN A 115 -20.26 -6.71 1.10
CA ASN A 115 -19.82 -5.58 1.89
C ASN A 115 -18.46 -5.05 1.40
N ILE A 116 -17.55 -5.95 1.04
CA ILE A 116 -16.25 -5.59 0.48
C ILE A 116 -16.44 -4.88 -0.87
N ALA A 117 -17.20 -5.49 -1.78
CA ALA A 117 -17.45 -4.95 -3.11
C ALA A 117 -18.12 -3.57 -3.11
N SER A 118 -18.96 -3.28 -2.10
CA SER A 118 -19.68 -2.01 -2.00
C SER A 118 -18.94 -0.90 -1.24
N ALA A 119 -17.95 -1.24 -0.41
CA ALA A 119 -17.28 -0.27 0.47
C ALA A 119 -15.82 0.01 0.09
N VAL A 120 -15.10 -1.00 -0.40
CA VAL A 120 -13.68 -0.82 -0.77
C VAL A 120 -13.60 -0.19 -2.16
N THR A 121 -12.90 0.94 -2.26
CA THR A 121 -12.75 1.69 -3.52
C THR A 121 -11.33 1.63 -4.07
N LEU A 122 -10.34 1.60 -3.19
CA LEU A 122 -8.92 1.66 -3.56
C LEU A 122 -8.08 0.86 -2.57
N ILE A 123 -7.14 0.09 -3.10
CA ILE A 123 -6.11 -0.60 -2.31
C ILE A 123 -4.75 -0.18 -2.83
N ILE A 124 -3.86 0.19 -1.91
CA ILE A 124 -2.48 0.54 -2.22
C ILE A 124 -1.57 -0.43 -1.46
N ALA A 125 -0.94 -1.35 -2.16
CA ALA A 125 0.15 -2.13 -1.59
C ALA A 125 1.49 -1.42 -1.82
N GLN A 126 2.39 -1.52 -0.83
CA GLN A 126 3.68 -0.83 -0.85
C GLN A 126 4.80 -1.74 -0.39
N ARG A 127 5.95 -1.62 -1.04
CA ARG A 127 7.25 -2.13 -0.58
C ARG A 127 8.27 -1.01 -0.60
N LEU A 128 9.27 -1.11 0.26
CA LEU A 128 10.39 -0.17 0.30
C LEU A 128 11.64 -0.81 -0.30
N ALA A 129 12.19 -0.16 -1.32
CA ALA A 129 13.48 -0.48 -1.90
C ALA A 129 14.52 0.56 -1.50
N ARG A 130 15.77 0.15 -1.34
CA ARG A 130 16.89 1.06 -1.13
C ARG A 130 17.19 1.79 -2.44
N ARG A 131 17.49 3.08 -2.36
CA ARG A 131 17.91 3.85 -3.52
C ARG A 131 19.41 3.68 -3.74
N LEU A 132 19.80 3.50 -4.99
CA LEU A 132 21.22 3.52 -5.36
C LEU A 132 21.85 4.85 -4.98
N CYS A 133 23.10 4.78 -4.54
CA CYS A 133 23.90 5.95 -4.27
C CYS A 133 24.35 6.59 -5.58
N GLU A 134 23.96 7.82 -5.82
CA GLU A 134 24.30 8.54 -7.07
C GLU A 134 25.81 8.69 -7.28
N ASN A 135 26.61 8.70 -6.18
CA ASN A 135 28.05 8.93 -6.27
C ASN A 135 28.84 7.66 -6.67
N CYS A 136 28.31 6.47 -6.44
CA CYS A 136 29.08 5.25 -6.64
C CYS A 136 28.36 4.16 -7.45
N LYS A 137 27.10 4.37 -7.85
CA LYS A 137 26.43 3.43 -8.74
C LYS A 137 27.20 3.30 -10.07
N THR A 138 27.34 2.11 -10.60
CA THR A 138 28.01 1.88 -11.89
C THR A 138 27.07 1.17 -12.85
N PRO A 139 27.16 1.45 -14.15
CA PRO A 139 26.42 0.69 -15.16
C PRO A 139 26.70 -0.81 -15.05
N GLU A 140 25.67 -1.59 -15.31
CA GLU A 140 25.72 -3.04 -15.35
C GLU A 140 25.10 -3.54 -16.65
N GLU A 141 25.80 -4.42 -17.35
CA GLU A 141 25.30 -5.05 -18.56
C GLU A 141 24.70 -6.40 -18.22
N ILE A 142 23.43 -6.60 -18.58
CA ILE A 142 22.71 -7.87 -18.42
C ILE A 142 22.25 -8.33 -19.81
N PRO A 143 22.46 -9.60 -20.18
CA PRO A 143 22.00 -10.13 -21.46
C PRO A 143 20.47 -9.99 -21.62
N ARG A 144 20.04 -9.73 -22.86
CA ARG A 144 18.61 -9.54 -23.20
C ARG A 144 17.72 -10.67 -22.66
N ALA A 145 18.13 -11.93 -22.83
CA ALA A 145 17.38 -13.08 -22.35
C ALA A 145 17.12 -13.03 -20.82
N ALA A 146 18.12 -12.61 -20.06
CA ALA A 146 17.96 -12.46 -18.61
C ALA A 146 17.04 -11.28 -18.25
N LEU A 147 17.02 -10.19 -19.03
CA LEU A 147 16.07 -9.10 -18.83
C LEU A 147 14.61 -9.56 -19.07
N GLU A 148 14.39 -10.37 -20.10
CA GLU A 148 13.09 -10.96 -20.41
C GLU A 148 12.64 -11.90 -19.26
N GLU A 149 13.53 -12.73 -18.74
CA GLU A 149 13.25 -13.61 -17.57
C GLU A 149 12.94 -12.82 -16.30
N GLU A 150 13.56 -11.66 -16.10
CA GLU A 150 13.27 -10.77 -14.97
C GLU A 150 11.97 -10.00 -15.12
N GLY A 151 11.33 -10.02 -16.30
CA GLY A 151 10.01 -9.46 -16.57
C GLY A 151 10.02 -8.05 -17.14
N PHE A 152 11.15 -7.59 -17.73
CA PHE A 152 11.16 -6.38 -18.54
C PHE A 152 10.39 -6.61 -19.84
N THR A 153 9.60 -5.63 -20.27
CA THR A 153 8.83 -5.72 -21.49
C THR A 153 9.72 -5.54 -22.74
N ASP A 154 9.32 -6.13 -23.86
CA ASP A 154 9.99 -5.94 -25.15
C ASP A 154 10.13 -4.46 -25.54
N GLU A 155 9.15 -3.63 -25.18
CA GLU A 155 9.17 -2.19 -25.45
C GLU A 155 10.28 -1.51 -24.64
N GLN A 156 10.36 -1.78 -23.34
CA GLN A 156 11.43 -1.26 -22.47
C GLN A 156 12.83 -1.65 -23.00
N ILE A 157 12.98 -2.92 -23.38
CA ILE A 157 14.27 -3.43 -23.89
C ILE A 157 14.64 -2.77 -25.24
N LYS A 158 13.66 -2.53 -26.12
CA LYS A 158 13.87 -1.85 -27.42
C LYS A 158 14.19 -0.37 -27.28
N GLU A 159 13.52 0.33 -26.36
CA GLU A 159 13.79 1.74 -26.05
C GLU A 159 15.20 1.92 -25.46
N GLY A 160 15.72 0.89 -24.81
CA GLY A 160 17.02 0.88 -24.18
C GLY A 160 17.03 1.66 -22.85
N PHE A 161 17.69 1.11 -21.88
CA PHE A 161 17.93 1.78 -20.59
C PHE A 161 19.26 1.31 -19.99
N THR A 162 19.79 2.08 -19.06
CA THR A 162 21.01 1.71 -18.35
C THR A 162 20.65 1.13 -16.99
N LEU A 163 21.02 -0.12 -16.78
CA LEU A 163 20.97 -0.75 -15.46
C LEU A 163 22.14 -0.27 -14.62
N TYR A 164 21.93 -0.15 -13.33
CA TYR A 164 22.97 0.22 -12.38
C TYR A 164 23.02 -0.79 -11.24
N LYS A 165 24.25 -1.11 -10.82
CA LYS A 165 24.51 -1.89 -9.61
C LYS A 165 25.06 -1.02 -8.48
N ALA A 166 24.82 -1.48 -7.26
CA ALA A 166 25.40 -0.92 -6.05
C ALA A 166 26.89 -1.27 -5.94
N VAL A 167 27.73 -0.33 -5.55
CA VAL A 167 29.17 -0.54 -5.37
C VAL A 167 29.55 -0.29 -3.91
N GLY A 168 29.31 0.91 -3.41
CA GLY A 168 29.69 1.37 -2.07
C GLY A 168 30.74 2.48 -2.10
N CYS A 169 30.58 3.43 -1.20
CA CYS A 169 31.53 4.53 -0.96
C CYS A 169 31.36 5.06 0.47
N ASP A 170 32.17 6.02 0.84
CA ASP A 170 32.15 6.70 2.14
C ASP A 170 30.87 7.49 2.45
N GLN A 171 30.04 7.75 1.43
CA GLN A 171 28.81 8.53 1.56
C GLN A 171 27.53 7.69 1.61
N CYS A 172 27.64 6.36 1.60
CA CYS A 172 26.50 5.46 1.53
C CYS A 172 26.72 4.19 2.35
N SER A 173 25.68 3.38 2.47
CA SER A 173 25.75 2.04 3.07
C SER A 173 25.57 1.00 1.96
N ASP A 174 26.64 0.21 1.68
CA ASP A 174 26.64 -0.85 0.68
C ASP A 174 26.14 -0.43 -0.71
N GLY A 175 26.47 0.79 -1.14
CA GLY A 175 26.05 1.32 -2.43
C GLY A 175 24.64 1.91 -2.46
N TYR A 176 23.95 2.01 -1.31
CA TYR A 176 22.61 2.56 -1.21
C TYR A 176 22.53 3.76 -0.27
N LYS A 177 21.69 4.73 -0.62
CA LYS A 177 21.44 5.93 0.19
C LYS A 177 19.96 6.35 0.10
N GLY A 178 19.24 6.21 1.20
CA GLY A 178 17.80 6.47 1.26
C GLY A 178 16.95 5.32 0.73
N ARG A 179 15.64 5.56 0.64
CA ARG A 179 14.62 4.56 0.24
C ARG A 179 13.67 5.16 -0.79
N VAL A 180 13.05 4.30 -1.58
CA VAL A 180 12.00 4.64 -2.53
C VAL A 180 10.83 3.67 -2.37
N GLY A 181 9.60 4.18 -2.48
CA GLY A 181 8.40 3.36 -2.47
C GLY A 181 8.19 2.68 -3.82
N ILE A 182 7.82 1.42 -3.78
CA ILE A 182 7.28 0.64 -4.89
C ILE A 182 5.81 0.40 -4.57
N TYR A 183 4.93 0.82 -5.47
CA TYR A 183 3.49 0.83 -5.22
C TYR A 183 2.74 -0.04 -6.22
N GLN A 184 1.74 -0.76 -5.74
CA GLN A 184 0.65 -1.32 -6.52
C GLN A 184 -0.61 -0.56 -6.13
N VAL A 185 -1.19 0.19 -7.07
CA VAL A 185 -2.39 0.99 -6.85
C VAL A 185 -3.54 0.34 -7.62
N MET A 186 -4.45 -0.28 -6.90
CA MET A 186 -5.56 -1.06 -7.44
C MET A 186 -6.89 -0.42 -7.04
N LYS A 187 -7.54 0.21 -8.01
CA LYS A 187 -8.91 0.69 -7.85
C LYS A 187 -9.84 -0.52 -8.02
N LEU A 188 -10.81 -0.66 -7.13
CA LEU A 188 -11.79 -1.73 -7.26
C LEU A 188 -12.78 -1.40 -8.39
N SER A 189 -12.73 -2.17 -9.47
CA SER A 189 -13.65 -2.08 -10.60
C SER A 189 -14.92 -2.90 -10.36
N GLU A 190 -15.94 -2.70 -11.20
CA GLU A 190 -17.16 -3.52 -11.16
C GLU A 190 -16.85 -5.00 -11.45
N ASP A 191 -15.95 -5.28 -12.39
CA ASP A 191 -15.53 -6.65 -12.71
C ASP A 191 -14.82 -7.32 -11.53
N MET A 192 -13.94 -6.61 -10.83
CA MET A 192 -13.34 -7.11 -9.59
C MET A 192 -14.39 -7.35 -8.50
N GLY A 193 -15.37 -6.46 -8.39
CA GLY A 193 -16.52 -6.63 -7.49
C GLY A 193 -17.30 -7.91 -7.79
N GLN A 194 -17.54 -8.22 -9.07
CA GLN A 194 -18.20 -9.47 -9.48
C GLN A 194 -17.37 -10.71 -9.12
N ILE A 195 -16.05 -10.66 -9.29
CA ILE A 195 -15.15 -11.75 -8.89
C ILE A 195 -15.28 -12.01 -7.38
N ILE A 196 -15.25 -10.94 -6.56
CA ILE A 196 -15.41 -11.05 -5.10
C ILE A 196 -16.78 -11.65 -4.74
N MET A 197 -17.85 -11.17 -5.35
CA MET A 197 -19.22 -11.65 -5.14
C MET A 197 -19.40 -13.14 -5.48
N ASN A 198 -18.64 -13.62 -6.47
CA ASN A 198 -18.64 -15.02 -6.90
C ASN A 198 -17.62 -15.90 -6.14
N ASN A 199 -17.08 -15.42 -5.01
CA ASN A 199 -16.05 -16.08 -4.22
C ASN A 199 -14.75 -16.38 -5.00
N GLY A 200 -14.39 -15.53 -5.96
CA GLY A 200 -13.12 -15.60 -6.65
C GLY A 200 -11.94 -15.41 -5.70
N ASN A 201 -10.80 -15.98 -6.06
CA ASN A 201 -9.59 -15.94 -5.23
C ASN A 201 -8.66 -14.77 -5.60
N ALA A 202 -7.54 -14.63 -4.86
CA ALA A 202 -6.58 -13.56 -5.09
C ALA A 202 -5.92 -13.62 -6.49
N LEU A 203 -5.77 -14.80 -7.09
CA LEU A 203 -5.22 -14.96 -8.45
C LEU A 203 -6.20 -14.45 -9.51
N ASP A 204 -7.49 -14.70 -9.34
CA ASP A 204 -8.52 -14.19 -10.25
C ASP A 204 -8.53 -12.66 -10.23
N LEU A 205 -8.42 -12.06 -9.04
CA LEU A 205 -8.31 -10.61 -8.86
C LEU A 205 -7.02 -10.04 -9.45
N ALA A 206 -5.88 -10.74 -9.28
CA ALA A 206 -4.61 -10.34 -9.87
C ALA A 206 -4.66 -10.35 -11.41
N HIS A 207 -5.25 -11.39 -12.01
CA HIS A 207 -5.45 -11.47 -13.45
C HIS A 207 -6.37 -10.35 -13.97
N GLN A 208 -7.44 -10.03 -13.25
CA GLN A 208 -8.33 -8.93 -13.62
C GLN A 208 -7.60 -7.58 -13.50
N ALA A 209 -6.83 -7.37 -12.43
CA ALA A 209 -6.02 -6.18 -12.25
C ALA A 209 -5.02 -5.97 -13.40
N GLN A 210 -4.35 -7.03 -13.85
CA GLN A 210 -3.46 -6.99 -15.00
C GLN A 210 -4.18 -6.63 -16.30
N LYS A 211 -5.37 -7.20 -16.56
CA LYS A 211 -6.20 -6.84 -17.72
C LYS A 211 -6.59 -5.37 -17.71
N GLU A 212 -6.80 -4.79 -16.55
CA GLU A 212 -7.13 -3.36 -16.37
C GLU A 212 -5.88 -2.45 -16.34
N GLY A 213 -4.68 -3.01 -16.58
CA GLY A 213 -3.43 -2.25 -16.66
C GLY A 213 -2.83 -1.86 -15.30
N VAL A 214 -3.31 -2.46 -14.21
CA VAL A 214 -2.72 -2.26 -12.88
C VAL A 214 -1.38 -2.97 -12.81
N LYS A 215 -0.32 -2.20 -12.60
CA LYS A 215 1.03 -2.76 -12.41
C LYS A 215 1.13 -3.39 -11.03
N ASP A 216 1.64 -4.62 -10.96
CA ASP A 216 1.98 -5.25 -9.70
C ASP A 216 3.22 -4.61 -9.05
N LEU A 217 3.58 -5.05 -7.85
CA LEU A 217 4.74 -4.53 -7.13
C LEU A 217 6.04 -4.77 -7.89
N ARG A 218 6.18 -5.92 -8.55
CA ARG A 218 7.38 -6.24 -9.32
C ARG A 218 7.51 -5.34 -10.54
N GLN A 219 6.47 -5.20 -11.34
CA GLN A 219 6.43 -4.32 -12.52
C GLN A 219 6.74 -2.87 -12.12
N SER A 220 6.16 -2.40 -11.01
CA SER A 220 6.44 -1.06 -10.46
C SER A 220 7.88 -0.92 -9.98
N GLY A 221 8.47 -1.98 -9.41
CA GLY A 221 9.88 -2.05 -9.04
C GLY A 221 10.80 -1.98 -10.26
N LEU A 222 10.52 -2.76 -11.29
CA LEU A 222 11.29 -2.76 -12.54
C LEU A 222 11.30 -1.39 -13.22
N LEU A 223 10.20 -0.63 -13.15
CA LEU A 223 10.19 0.76 -13.61
C LEU A 223 11.19 1.65 -12.84
N LYS A 224 11.40 1.40 -11.53
CA LYS A 224 12.41 2.12 -10.75
C LYS A 224 13.83 1.72 -11.14
N VAL A 225 14.01 0.49 -11.60
CA VAL A 225 15.30 0.01 -12.16
C VAL A 225 15.58 0.72 -13.49
N VAL A 226 14.61 0.75 -14.41
CA VAL A 226 14.72 1.49 -15.69
C VAL A 226 15.06 2.96 -15.48
N GLN A 227 14.50 3.58 -14.44
CA GLN A 227 14.80 4.97 -14.05
C GLN A 227 16.18 5.15 -13.37
N GLY A 228 16.93 4.08 -13.12
CA GLY A 228 18.23 4.12 -12.44
C GLY A 228 18.16 4.50 -10.96
N VAL A 229 16.97 4.38 -10.33
CA VAL A 229 16.72 4.76 -8.93
C VAL A 229 17.13 3.66 -7.96
N THR A 230 16.94 2.39 -8.34
CA THR A 230 17.30 1.21 -7.54
C THR A 230 17.93 0.15 -8.44
N SER A 231 18.52 -0.89 -7.85
CA SER A 231 19.09 -2.01 -8.59
C SER A 231 18.06 -3.13 -8.81
N LEU A 232 18.32 -3.99 -9.82
CA LEU A 232 17.53 -5.18 -10.06
C LEU A 232 17.60 -6.15 -8.86
N GLU A 233 18.79 -6.31 -8.27
CA GLU A 233 19.01 -7.10 -7.06
C GLU A 233 18.08 -6.67 -5.93
N GLU A 234 17.94 -5.37 -5.70
CA GLU A 234 17.11 -4.84 -4.63
C GLU A 234 15.62 -5.05 -4.92
N VAL A 235 15.18 -4.90 -6.18
CA VAL A 235 13.79 -5.24 -6.58
C VAL A 235 13.52 -6.72 -6.37
N ASN A 236 14.45 -7.59 -6.75
CA ASN A 236 14.35 -9.02 -6.50
C ASN A 236 14.21 -9.33 -5.01
N ARG A 237 15.01 -8.69 -4.16
CA ARG A 237 14.96 -8.87 -2.71
C ARG A 237 13.61 -8.49 -2.08
N VAL A 238 12.92 -7.49 -2.63
CA VAL A 238 11.68 -6.97 -2.02
C VAL A 238 10.39 -7.44 -2.70
N THR A 239 10.50 -8.08 -3.88
CA THR A 239 9.32 -8.50 -4.68
C THR A 239 9.33 -9.99 -5.08
N LYS A 240 10.43 -10.71 -4.93
CA LYS A 240 10.46 -12.18 -5.05
C LYS A 240 10.27 -12.75 -3.64
N ASP A 241 9.18 -13.45 -3.41
CA ASP A 241 8.91 -14.24 -2.21
C ASP A 241 9.75 -15.53 -2.19
#